data_bf0030ca22f51150ab6cd39cba0cefd4
#
_entry.id   bf0030ca22f51150ab6cd39cba0cefd4
#
_cell.length_a   1.000
_cell.length_b   1.000
_cell.length_c   1.000
_cell.angle_alpha   90.00
_cell.angle_beta   90.00
_cell.angle_gamma   90.00
#
_symmetry.space_group_name_H-M   'P 1'
#
loop_
_entity.id
_entity.type
_entity.pdbx_description
1 polymer ?
#
loop_
_entity_poly.entity_id
_entity_poly.type
_entity_poly.pdbx_seq_one_letter_code
_entity_poly.pdbx_strand_id
1 'polypeptide(L)'
;MGSIETKKNIIAAGRLAIEELVKVAKEKIVDSEEDISADRLKNAAATKKLCIFDAFEILTRIQEEESMINESSSASTKPAFKGFAESRSK
;
A
#
# COMPACT_ATOMS: atom_id res chain seq x y z
N MET A 1 16.07 -1.48 -19.26
CA MET A 1 15.62 -0.93 -18.80
C MET A 1 14.44 -0.85 -18.94
N GLY A 2 13.99 -0.75 -18.87
CA GLY A 2 12.87 -0.73 -19.13
C GLY A 2 11.87 -0.49 -18.18
N SER A 3 10.63 -0.62 -18.57
CA SER A 3 9.58 -0.24 -17.73
C SER A 3 9.44 -1.18 -16.55
N ILE A 4 9.83 -2.42 -16.67
CA ILE A 4 9.74 -3.32 -15.54
C ILE A 4 10.70 -2.90 -14.45
N GLU A 5 11.90 -2.50 -14.85
CA GLU A 5 12.84 -2.08 -13.87
C GLU A 5 12.39 -0.80 -13.19
N THR A 6 11.83 0.10 -13.96
CA THR A 6 11.29 1.33 -13.39
C THR A 6 10.15 1.01 -12.44
N LYS A 7 9.29 0.08 -12.80
CA LYS A 7 8.20 -0.29 -11.92
C LYS A 7 8.71 -0.89 -10.64
N LYS A 8 9.74 -1.70 -10.71
CA LYS A 8 10.30 -2.28 -9.49
C LYS A 8 10.86 -1.20 -8.58
N ASN A 9 11.45 -0.18 -9.16
CA ASN A 9 11.97 0.92 -8.37
C ASN A 9 10.84 1.69 -7.72
N ILE A 10 9.75 1.89 -8.43
CA ILE A 10 8.61 2.58 -7.87
C ILE A 10 7.99 1.75 -6.74
N ILE A 11 7.92 0.45 -6.95
CA ILE A 11 7.39 -0.43 -5.93
C ILE A 11 8.25 -0.36 -4.66
N ALA A 12 9.56 -0.36 -4.83
CA ALA A 12 10.44 -0.27 -3.68
C ALA A 12 10.22 1.04 -2.93
N ALA A 13 10.06 2.12 -3.66
CA ALA A 13 9.79 3.39 -3.03
C ALA A 13 8.44 3.38 -2.32
N GLY A 14 7.46 2.72 -2.93
CA GLY A 14 6.15 2.61 -2.32
C GLY A 14 6.18 1.83 -1.02
N ARG A 15 6.98 0.78 -0.97
CA ARG A 15 7.08 0.01 0.26
C ARG A 15 7.69 0.83 1.38
N LEU A 16 8.67 1.66 1.05
CA LEU A 16 9.24 2.55 2.05
C LEU A 16 8.22 3.58 2.50
N ALA A 17 7.42 4.08 1.59
CA ALA A 17 6.38 5.04 1.94
C ALA A 17 5.37 4.41 2.89
N ILE A 18 5.02 3.15 2.64
CA ILE A 18 4.10 2.46 3.52
C ILE A 18 4.67 2.39 4.93
N GLU A 19 5.95 2.08 5.03
CA GLU A 19 6.57 2.00 6.35
C GLU A 19 6.51 3.34 7.06
N GLU A 20 6.74 4.42 6.33
CA GLU A 20 6.68 5.73 6.95
C GLU A 20 5.26 6.08 7.36
N LEU A 21 4.29 5.72 6.54
CA LEU A 21 2.91 6.00 6.89
C LEU A 21 2.47 5.22 8.12
N VAL A 22 2.91 3.98 8.20
CA VAL A 22 2.58 3.15 9.36
C VAL A 22 3.21 3.74 10.61
N LYS A 23 4.42 4.25 10.48
CA LYS A 23 5.10 4.82 11.61
C LYS A 23 4.33 6.02 12.12
N VAL A 24 3.90 6.89 11.23
CA VAL A 24 3.12 8.04 11.64
C VAL A 24 1.81 7.60 12.27
N ALA A 25 1.17 6.60 11.70
CA ALA A 25 -0.08 6.14 12.22
C ALA A 25 0.05 5.55 13.62
N LYS A 26 1.23 5.06 13.93
CA LYS A 26 1.44 4.46 15.25
C LYS A 26 1.87 5.47 16.30
N GLU A 27 2.17 6.67 15.91
CA GLU A 27 2.60 7.66 16.88
C GLU A 27 1.46 8.02 17.78
N LYS A 28 1.78 8.27 19.04
CA LYS A 28 0.75 8.63 19.94
C LYS A 28 0.26 10.02 19.70
N ILE A 29 -1.00 10.23 19.91
CA ILE A 29 -1.49 11.56 19.76
C ILE A 29 -1.38 12.15 21.10
N VAL A 30 -0.23 12.46 21.58
CA VAL A 30 -0.10 12.94 22.76
C VAL A 30 0.60 14.07 22.87
N ASP A 31 0.45 14.88 23.72
CA ASP A 31 1.15 15.94 23.90
C ASP A 31 1.55 15.90 25.24
N SER A 32 2.51 16.20 25.60
CA SER A 32 3.01 16.16 26.88
C SER A 32 2.18 16.99 27.77
N GLU A 33 1.41 17.80 27.28
CA GLU A 33 0.70 18.63 28.08
C GLU A 33 -0.59 18.06 28.33
N GLU A 34 -1.12 18.29 29.36
CA GLU A 34 -2.30 17.71 29.65
C GLU A 34 -3.43 18.25 28.88
N ASP A 35 -3.27 19.27 28.20
CA ASP A 35 -4.33 19.85 27.58
C ASP A 35 -4.31 19.85 26.15
N ILE A 36 -4.60 18.85 25.49
CA ILE A 36 -4.57 18.88 24.09
C ILE A 36 -5.95 19.29 23.65
N SER A 37 -6.04 20.22 22.83
CA SER A 37 -7.32 20.73 22.42
C SER A 37 -8.05 19.73 21.56
N ALA A 38 -9.35 19.85 21.52
CA ALA A 38 -10.15 18.94 20.73
C ALA A 38 -9.80 19.05 19.25
N ASP A 39 -9.47 20.23 18.80
CA ASP A 39 -9.10 20.42 17.42
C ASP A 39 -7.81 19.70 17.09
N ARG A 40 -6.83 19.79 17.97
CA ARG A 40 -5.57 19.12 17.71
C ARG A 40 -5.74 17.62 17.73
N LEU A 41 -6.52 17.13 18.65
CA LEU A 41 -6.76 15.72 18.73
C LEU A 41 -7.47 15.23 17.46
N LYS A 42 -8.46 15.98 17.02
CA LYS A 42 -9.20 15.62 15.85
C LYS A 42 -8.30 15.63 14.61
N ASN A 43 -7.46 16.63 14.50
CA ASN A 43 -6.58 16.72 13.35
C ASN A 43 -5.56 15.59 13.34
N ALA A 44 -5.04 15.24 14.50
CA ALA A 44 -4.09 14.16 14.59
C ALA A 44 -4.75 12.84 14.22
N ALA A 45 -5.96 12.63 14.69
CA ALA A 45 -6.67 11.41 14.35
C ALA A 45 -6.99 11.34 12.88
N ALA A 46 -7.35 12.46 12.27
CA ALA A 46 -7.62 12.49 10.85
C ALA A 46 -6.37 12.19 10.06
N THR A 47 -5.24 12.72 10.49
CA THR A 47 -3.98 12.46 9.82
C THR A 47 -3.64 10.98 9.88
N LYS A 48 -3.84 10.35 11.02
CA LYS A 48 -3.56 8.92 11.14
C LYS A 48 -4.47 8.11 10.25
N LYS A 49 -5.71 8.50 10.17
CA LYS A 49 -6.64 7.80 9.31
C LYS A 49 -6.19 7.88 7.86
N LEU A 50 -5.76 9.07 7.43
CA LEU A 50 -5.29 9.23 6.08
C LEU A 50 -4.05 8.40 5.82
N CYS A 51 -3.17 8.33 6.79
CA CYS A 51 -1.97 7.52 6.63
C CYS A 51 -2.32 6.06 6.44
N ILE A 52 -3.28 5.58 7.19
CA ILE A 52 -3.67 4.18 7.07
C ILE A 52 -4.33 3.93 5.72
N PHE A 53 -5.21 4.82 5.30
CA PHE A 53 -5.89 4.64 4.03
C PHE A 53 -4.89 4.74 2.88
N ASP A 54 -3.96 5.67 2.97
CA ASP A 54 -2.95 5.81 1.92
C ASP A 54 -2.07 4.57 1.87
N ALA A 55 -1.73 4.03 3.02
CA ALA A 55 -0.90 2.83 3.04
C ALA A 55 -1.62 1.67 2.36
N PHE A 56 -2.92 1.53 2.62
CA PHE A 56 -3.68 0.49 1.96
C PHE A 56 -3.76 0.71 0.45
N GLU A 57 -3.92 1.95 0.04
CA GLU A 57 -3.98 2.24 -1.36
C GLU A 57 -2.68 1.92 -2.04
N ILE A 58 -1.58 2.30 -1.45
CA ILE A 58 -0.28 2.04 -2.03
C ILE A 58 -0.03 0.54 -2.08
N LEU A 59 -0.36 -0.15 -1.01
CA LEU A 59 -0.15 -1.58 -0.97
C LEU A 59 -0.96 -2.30 -2.03
N THR A 60 -2.21 -1.91 -2.20
CA THR A 60 -3.06 -2.53 -3.21
C THR A 60 -2.48 -2.32 -4.60
N ARG A 61 -2.01 -1.11 -4.87
CA ARG A 61 -1.45 -0.85 -6.17
C ARG A 61 -0.15 -1.61 -6.37
N ILE A 62 0.65 -1.74 -5.34
CA ILE A 62 1.88 -2.51 -5.43
C ILE A 62 1.56 -3.96 -5.77
N GLN A 63 0.56 -4.52 -5.10
CA GLN A 63 0.21 -5.90 -5.33
C GLN A 63 -0.30 -6.10 -6.75
N GLU A 64 -1.03 -5.15 -7.25
CA GLU A 64 -1.51 -5.24 -8.63
C GLU A 64 -0.35 -5.20 -9.61
N GLU A 65 0.60 -4.31 -9.35
CA GLU A 65 1.72 -4.19 -10.26
C GLU A 65 2.64 -5.41 -10.18
N GLU A 66 2.83 -5.92 -9.00
CA GLU A 66 3.66 -7.11 -8.85
C GLU A 66 3.03 -8.30 -9.55
N SER A 67 1.74 -8.38 -9.48
CA SER A 67 1.03 -9.44 -10.16
C SER A 67 1.23 -9.35 -11.66
N MET A 68 1.17 -8.16 -12.21
CA MET A 68 1.39 -7.97 -13.62
C MET A 68 2.82 -8.30 -14.03
N ILE A 69 3.78 -7.93 -13.19
CA ILE A 69 5.17 -8.24 -13.50
C ILE A 69 5.36 -9.75 -13.49
N ASN A 70 4.78 -10.42 -12.52
CA ASN A 70 4.93 -11.86 -12.44
C ASN A 70 4.26 -12.54 -13.63
N GLU A 71 3.14 -12.05 -14.04
CA GLU A 71 2.48 -12.61 -15.20
C GLU A 71 3.33 -12.42 -16.43
N SER A 72 3.92 -11.28 -16.56
CA SER A 72 4.76 -11.01 -17.70
C SER A 72 5.94 -11.92 -17.69
N SER A 73 6.54 -12.16 -16.56
CA SER A 73 7.72 -12.97 -16.49
C SER A 73 7.40 -14.42 -16.69
N SER A 74 6.24 -14.88 -16.35
CA SER A 74 5.97 -16.25 -16.56
C SER A 74 4.84 -16.43 -17.49
N ALA A 75 4.81 -15.66 -18.49
CA ALA A 75 3.73 -15.66 -19.40
C ALA A 75 3.41 -16.99 -19.96
N SER A 76 4.35 -17.76 -20.12
CA SER A 76 4.09 -18.99 -20.72
C SER A 76 3.33 -19.88 -19.81
N THR A 77 3.36 -19.62 -18.63
CA THR A 77 2.74 -20.49 -17.84
C THR A 77 1.49 -20.04 -17.42
N LYS A 78 0.93 -19.44 -17.56
CA LYS A 78 -0.14 -19.07 -17.01
C LYS A 78 -1.17 -19.50 -16.89
N PRO A 79 -1.63 -19.74 -16.60
CA PRO A 79 -2.71 -19.99 -16.55
C PRO A 79 -3.42 -19.81 -15.57
N ALA A 80 -3.30 -19.82 -15.11
CA ALA A 80 -3.90 -19.74 -14.20
C ALA A 80 -4.75 -18.94 -13.86
N PHE A 81 -4.81 -18.48 -13.87
CA PHE A 81 -5.49 -17.85 -13.44
C PHE A 81 -6.40 -17.86 -13.72
N LYS A 82 -6.47 -18.23 -14.21
CA LYS A 82 -7.29 -18.39 -14.43
C LYS A 82 -7.93 -18.71 -13.64
N GLY A 83 -7.50 -18.90 -13.16
CA GLY A 83 -8.05 -19.35 -12.36
C GLY A 83 -9.20 -18.82 -11.82
N PHE A 84 -9.36 -18.15 -11.48
CA PHE A 84 -10.38 -17.76 -10.91
C PHE A 84 -11.41 -17.59 -11.73
N ALA A 85 -11.05 -17.23 -12.65
CA ALA A 85 -11.99 -17.09 -13.45
C ALA A 85 -12.57 -18.34 -13.76
N GLU A 86 -11.94 -19.14 -14.03
CA GLU A 86 -12.45 -20.24 -14.40
C GLU A 86 -12.88 -20.92 -13.39
N SER A 87 -12.36 -20.76 -12.49
CA SER A 87 -12.73 -21.48 -11.58
C SER A 87 -14.10 -21.31 -11.35
N ARG A 88 -14.62 -20.54 -11.52
CA ARG A 88 -15.78 -20.47 -11.27
C ARG A 88 -16.52 -20.88 -12.23
N SER A 89 -16.17 -21.02 -13.05
CA SER A 89 -16.85 -21.35 -13.97
C SER A 89 -17.11 -22.60 -14.01
N LYS A 90 -16.82 -23.02 -13.96
CA LYS A 90 -17.03 -23.91 -14.05
C LYS A 90 -17.34 -24.23 -13.77
#